data_7658d3119815c8e122d55e3a4fecbadb
#
_entry.id   7658d3119815c8e122d55e3a4fecbadb
#
_cell.length_a   1.000
_cell.length_b   1.000
_cell.length_c   1.000
_cell.angle_alpha   90.00
_cell.angle_beta   90.00
_cell.angle_gamma   90.00
#
_symmetry.space_group_name_H-M   'P 1'
#
loop_
_entity.id
_entity.type
_entity.pdbx_description
1 polymer ?
#
loop_
_entity_poly.entity_id
_entity_poly.type
_entity_poly.pdbx_seq_one_letter_code
_entity_poly.pdbx_strand_id
1 'polypeptide(L)'
;MSARLIARPVPWDAVLAITAGERLDDWTPDYPSDGDVVIASLLRDVGPELASVGQARVEPGDGAWGHRQVVERASGLVVGGIGFFGPPRDAEVEIGYGIVPSRQGRGYATEALRAMIAMAWADARVRTVVAGTDPGNAASQRVLGKAGFRRIAATGDFRYELTRPRRG
;
A
#
# COMPACT_ATOMS: atom_id res chain seq x y z
N MET A 1 -11.87 -3.53 -7.28
CA MET A 1 -12.29 -2.85 -6.03
C MET A 1 -12.69 -3.93 -5.03
N SER A 2 -12.31 -3.76 -3.77
CA SER A 2 -12.67 -4.67 -2.70
C SER A 2 -14.10 -4.43 -2.22
N ALA A 3 -14.78 -5.47 -1.72
CA ALA A 3 -16.14 -5.35 -1.22
C ALA A 3 -16.22 -4.56 0.10
N ARG A 4 -15.22 -4.70 0.98
CA ARG A 4 -15.20 -4.14 2.33
C ARG A 4 -14.33 -2.90 2.49
N LEU A 5 -13.41 -2.66 1.54
CA LEU A 5 -12.39 -1.63 1.63
C LEU A 5 -12.43 -0.67 0.45
N ILE A 6 -11.97 0.56 0.71
CA ILE A 6 -11.64 1.57 -0.29
C ILE A 6 -10.15 1.88 -0.12
N ALA A 7 -9.39 1.89 -1.20
CA ALA A 7 -8.05 2.46 -1.23
C ALA A 7 -8.16 3.86 -1.87
N ARG A 8 -8.00 4.91 -1.06
CA ARG A 8 -8.05 6.31 -1.53
C ARG A 8 -6.64 6.93 -1.49
N PRO A 9 -6.29 7.87 -2.39
CA PRO A 9 -5.08 8.65 -2.24
C PRO A 9 -4.98 9.27 -0.84
N VAL A 10 -3.77 9.40 -0.30
CA VAL A 10 -3.55 10.09 0.99
C VAL A 10 -3.82 11.58 0.78
N PRO A 11 -4.84 12.18 1.41
CA PRO A 11 -5.10 13.60 1.26
C PRO A 11 -4.03 14.43 1.97
N TRP A 12 -3.80 15.68 1.51
CA TRP A 12 -2.70 16.49 2.02
C TRP A 12 -2.87 16.89 3.50
N ASP A 13 -4.09 17.12 3.94
CA ASP A 13 -4.42 17.35 5.35
C ASP A 13 -4.04 16.16 6.24
N ALA A 14 -4.20 14.94 5.74
CA ALA A 14 -3.73 13.74 6.44
C ALA A 14 -2.20 13.69 6.52
N VAL A 15 -1.46 14.09 5.47
CA VAL A 15 0.00 14.20 5.52
C VAL A 15 0.44 15.17 6.61
N LEU A 16 -0.19 16.35 6.67
CA LEU A 16 0.11 17.37 7.68
C LEU A 16 -0.22 16.88 9.09
N ALA A 17 -1.41 16.30 9.30
CA ALA A 17 -1.83 15.77 10.59
C ALA A 17 -0.90 14.68 11.10
N ILE A 18 -0.56 13.69 10.26
CA ILE A 18 0.39 12.60 10.61
C ILE A 18 1.73 13.18 11.06
N THR A 19 2.28 14.12 10.30
CA THR A 19 3.60 14.68 10.59
C THR A 19 3.61 15.66 11.77
N ALA A 20 2.45 16.21 12.12
CA ALA A 20 2.27 17.04 13.32
C ALA A 20 1.93 16.21 14.58
N GLY A 21 1.69 14.92 14.44
CA GLY A 21 1.19 14.06 15.53
C GLY A 21 -0.27 14.33 15.88
N GLU A 22 -1.01 14.94 14.96
CA GLU A 22 -2.44 15.25 15.10
C GLU A 22 -3.30 14.10 14.56
N ARG A 23 -4.59 14.13 14.85
CA ARG A 23 -5.54 13.11 14.41
C ARG A 23 -6.70 13.74 13.66
N LEU A 24 -7.20 13.02 12.66
CA LEU A 24 -8.45 13.36 11.97
C LEU A 24 -9.60 12.47 12.46
N ASP A 25 -10.83 12.97 12.35
CA ASP A 25 -12.03 12.31 12.86
C ASP A 25 -12.34 10.98 12.18
N ASP A 26 -11.91 10.82 10.92
CA ASP A 26 -12.12 9.61 10.13
C ASP A 26 -11.02 8.53 10.33
N TRP A 27 -10.22 8.62 11.40
CA TRP A 27 -9.16 7.66 11.71
C TRP A 27 -9.54 6.73 12.85
N THR A 28 -9.15 5.45 12.75
CA THR A 28 -9.18 4.56 13.93
C THR A 28 -8.25 5.09 15.02
N PRO A 29 -8.51 4.78 16.32
CA PRO A 29 -7.70 5.30 17.42
C PRO A 29 -6.20 5.01 17.32
N ASP A 30 -5.83 3.93 16.65
CA ASP A 30 -4.46 3.43 16.48
C ASP A 30 -3.86 3.69 15.08
N TYR A 31 -4.52 4.53 14.25
CA TYR A 31 -3.93 5.06 13.03
C TYR A 31 -3.26 6.42 13.32
N PRO A 32 -2.13 6.77 12.71
CA PRO A 32 -1.40 6.03 11.66
C PRO A 32 -0.51 4.91 12.21
N SER A 33 -0.15 3.96 11.35
CA SER A 33 0.92 2.99 11.62
C SER A 33 2.31 3.62 11.38
N ASP A 34 3.37 2.97 11.86
CA ASP A 34 4.75 3.46 11.66
C ASP A 34 5.08 3.64 10.16
N GLY A 35 4.58 2.75 9.30
CA GLY A 35 4.76 2.86 7.86
C GLY A 35 4.06 4.09 7.27
N ASP A 36 2.87 4.44 7.74
CA ASP A 36 2.15 5.64 7.30
C ASP A 36 2.89 6.91 7.72
N VAL A 37 3.52 6.92 8.91
CA VAL A 37 4.34 8.05 9.39
C VAL A 37 5.55 8.27 8.48
N VAL A 38 6.25 7.21 8.09
CA VAL A 38 7.39 7.29 7.16
C VAL A 38 6.94 7.86 5.82
N ILE A 39 5.86 7.32 5.25
CA ILE A 39 5.32 7.79 3.96
C ILE A 39 4.87 9.25 4.05
N ALA A 40 4.16 9.64 5.11
CA ALA A 40 3.73 11.03 5.28
C ALA A 40 4.92 11.99 5.37
N SER A 41 5.99 11.61 6.07
CA SER A 41 7.21 12.42 6.14
C SER A 41 7.85 12.60 4.78
N LEU A 42 7.97 11.53 3.99
CA LEU A 42 8.48 11.61 2.61
C LEU A 42 7.62 12.49 1.72
N LEU A 43 6.29 12.37 1.79
CA LEU A 43 5.35 13.18 1.02
C LEU A 43 5.43 14.66 1.41
N ARG A 44 5.60 14.97 2.71
CA ARG A 44 5.77 16.34 3.19
C ARG A 44 7.03 16.97 2.64
N ASP A 45 8.14 16.23 2.59
CA ASP A 45 9.43 16.74 2.14
C ASP A 45 9.43 17.10 0.64
N VAL A 46 8.64 16.40 -0.18
CA VAL A 46 8.48 16.73 -1.61
C VAL A 46 7.43 17.81 -1.88
N GLY A 47 6.61 18.16 -0.89
CA GLY A 47 5.57 19.20 -0.96
C GLY A 47 4.29 18.77 -1.70
N PRO A 48 3.20 19.58 -1.54
CA PRO A 48 1.87 19.22 -2.02
C PRO A 48 1.78 19.07 -3.54
N GLU A 49 2.53 19.86 -4.30
CA GLU A 49 2.51 19.82 -5.76
C GLU A 49 3.10 18.51 -6.29
N LEU A 50 4.25 18.07 -5.75
CA LEU A 50 4.90 16.82 -6.15
C LEU A 50 4.22 15.61 -5.51
N ALA A 51 3.74 15.72 -4.28
CA ALA A 51 2.92 14.68 -3.66
C ALA A 51 1.63 14.43 -4.45
N SER A 52 1.01 15.48 -5.01
CA SER A 52 -0.19 15.38 -5.83
C SER A 52 0.09 14.83 -7.24
N VAL A 53 1.29 15.01 -7.79
CA VAL A 53 1.66 14.43 -9.09
C VAL A 53 1.69 12.90 -9.04
N GLY A 54 2.09 12.31 -7.90
CA GLY A 54 1.94 10.86 -7.66
C GLY A 54 0.51 10.40 -7.37
N GLN A 55 -0.44 11.34 -7.12
CA GLN A 55 -1.78 11.05 -6.63
C GLN A 55 -2.91 11.57 -7.52
N ALA A 56 -2.73 12.65 -8.27
CA ALA A 56 -3.84 13.43 -8.84
C ALA A 56 -3.90 13.55 -10.38
N ARG A 57 -2.87 13.17 -11.13
CA ARG A 57 -2.98 13.06 -12.58
C ARG A 57 -2.95 11.59 -12.98
N VAL A 58 -4.08 10.97 -12.81
CA VAL A 58 -4.36 9.67 -13.39
C VAL A 58 -4.86 9.89 -14.81
N GLU A 59 -3.94 10.11 -15.74
CA GLU A 59 -4.10 9.41 -17.00
C GLU A 59 -4.03 7.91 -16.66
N PRO A 60 -4.80 7.04 -17.33
CA PRO A 60 -4.70 5.61 -17.06
C PRO A 60 -3.23 5.19 -17.22
N GLY A 61 -2.50 5.08 -16.11
CA GLY A 61 -1.08 4.71 -16.10
C GLY A 61 -0.21 5.35 -15.02
N ASP A 62 -0.28 6.64 -14.73
CA ASP A 62 0.78 7.31 -13.95
C ASP A 62 0.44 7.69 -12.50
N GLY A 63 -0.82 7.90 -12.13
CA GLY A 63 -1.22 8.18 -10.74
C GLY A 63 -1.51 6.94 -9.88
N ALA A 64 -1.33 5.75 -10.45
CA ALA A 64 -1.61 4.47 -9.79
C ALA A 64 -0.54 4.06 -8.76
N TRP A 65 0.66 4.66 -8.80
CA TRP A 65 1.88 4.15 -8.16
C TRP A 65 2.20 4.79 -6.82
N GLY A 66 1.28 5.59 -6.26
CA GLY A 66 1.44 6.24 -4.97
C GLY A 66 0.86 5.43 -3.80
N HIS A 67 1.14 5.94 -2.60
CA HIS A 67 0.59 5.42 -1.37
C HIS A 67 -0.88 5.84 -1.18
N ARG A 68 -1.68 4.98 -0.54
CA ARG A 68 -3.13 5.15 -0.33
C ARG A 68 -3.51 4.83 1.09
N GLN A 69 -4.51 5.54 1.61
CA GLN A 69 -5.19 5.12 2.83
C GLN A 69 -6.16 3.97 2.51
N VAL A 70 -6.20 2.99 3.41
CA VAL A 70 -7.19 1.91 3.40
C VAL A 70 -8.34 2.30 4.32
N VAL A 71 -9.53 2.45 3.76
CA VAL A 71 -10.76 2.85 4.49
C VAL A 71 -11.71 1.67 4.59
N GLU A 72 -12.18 1.36 5.78
CA GLU A 72 -13.22 0.37 6.03
C GLU A 72 -14.59 0.95 5.64
N ARG A 73 -15.28 0.35 4.65
CA ARG A 73 -16.56 0.89 4.13
C ARG A 73 -17.65 0.97 5.19
N ALA A 74 -17.69 -0.01 6.10
CA ALA A 74 -18.75 -0.10 7.10
C ALA A 74 -18.71 1.04 8.12
N SER A 75 -17.52 1.51 8.51
CA SER A 75 -17.33 2.57 9.49
C SER A 75 -16.93 3.92 8.89
N GLY A 76 -16.45 3.93 7.65
CA GLY A 76 -15.83 5.11 7.03
C GLY A 76 -14.44 5.44 7.58
N LEU A 77 -13.89 4.63 8.49
CA LEU A 77 -12.63 4.93 9.16
C LEU A 77 -11.41 4.44 8.37
N VAL A 78 -10.33 5.21 8.44
CA VAL A 78 -9.01 4.79 7.96
C VAL A 78 -8.46 3.73 8.91
N VAL A 79 -8.08 2.59 8.33
CA VAL A 79 -7.64 1.39 9.05
C VAL A 79 -6.22 0.95 8.67
N GLY A 80 -5.54 1.70 7.82
CA GLY A 80 -4.18 1.39 7.40
C GLY A 80 -3.78 2.09 6.11
N GLY A 81 -2.63 1.71 5.59
CA GLY A 81 -2.07 2.19 4.34
C GLY A 81 -1.61 1.07 3.42
N ILE A 82 -1.58 1.35 2.11
CA ILE A 82 -1.07 0.47 1.09
C ILE A 82 -0.63 1.28 -0.13
N GLY A 83 0.45 0.88 -0.79
CA GLY A 83 0.86 1.57 -2.01
C GLY A 83 2.10 1.00 -2.64
N PHE A 84 2.41 1.49 -3.83
CA PHE A 84 3.65 1.19 -4.52
C PHE A 84 4.70 2.25 -4.19
N PHE A 85 5.98 1.85 -4.15
CA PHE A 85 7.12 2.75 -3.93
C PHE A 85 7.56 3.48 -5.20
N GLY A 86 6.73 3.51 -6.21
CA GLY A 86 6.94 4.22 -7.47
C GLY A 86 6.44 3.46 -8.70
N PRO A 87 6.58 4.06 -9.89
CA PRO A 87 6.18 3.45 -11.15
C PRO A 87 7.06 2.24 -11.50
N PRO A 88 6.60 1.37 -12.43
CA PRO A 88 7.36 0.19 -12.85
C PRO A 88 8.76 0.54 -13.35
N ARG A 89 9.77 -0.17 -12.82
CA ARG A 89 11.15 -0.17 -13.32
C ARG A 89 11.54 -1.60 -13.64
N ASP A 90 12.16 -1.81 -14.80
CA ASP A 90 12.55 -3.16 -15.27
C ASP A 90 11.40 -4.20 -15.17
N ALA A 91 10.19 -3.75 -15.49
CA ALA A 91 8.95 -4.53 -15.42
C ALA A 91 8.55 -4.99 -13.99
N GLU A 92 9.15 -4.40 -12.96
CA GLU A 92 8.89 -4.69 -11.55
C GLU A 92 8.29 -3.47 -10.84
N VAL A 93 7.40 -3.72 -9.87
CA VAL A 93 6.93 -2.73 -8.90
C VAL A 93 7.04 -3.29 -7.49
N GLU A 94 7.41 -2.45 -6.53
CA GLU A 94 7.45 -2.80 -5.12
C GLU A 94 6.23 -2.24 -4.40
N ILE A 95 5.61 -3.07 -3.55
CA ILE A 95 4.43 -2.72 -2.75
C ILE A 95 4.69 -2.84 -1.27
N GLY A 96 4.20 -1.85 -0.50
CA GLY A 96 4.17 -1.87 0.96
C GLY A 96 2.75 -1.70 1.49
N TYR A 97 2.46 -2.23 2.67
CA TYR A 97 1.16 -2.13 3.32
C TYR A 97 1.25 -2.28 4.83
N GLY A 98 0.25 -1.74 5.52
CA GLY A 98 0.04 -1.92 6.95
C GLY A 98 -1.44 -1.79 7.31
N ILE A 99 -1.92 -2.60 8.25
CA ILE A 99 -3.25 -2.49 8.88
C ILE A 99 -3.05 -2.29 10.36
N VAL A 100 -3.73 -1.32 10.92
CA VAL A 100 -3.65 -1.00 12.36
C VAL A 100 -4.01 -2.20 13.23
N PRO A 101 -3.42 -2.34 14.43
CA PRO A 101 -3.62 -3.50 15.31
C PRO A 101 -5.09 -3.83 15.57
N SER A 102 -5.93 -2.82 15.83
CA SER A 102 -7.38 -3.00 16.12
C SER A 102 -8.18 -3.59 14.95
N ARG A 103 -7.61 -3.64 13.75
CA ARG A 103 -8.25 -4.12 12.52
C ARG A 103 -7.55 -5.33 11.89
N GLN A 104 -6.47 -5.81 12.51
CA GLN A 104 -5.77 -7.02 12.05
C GLN A 104 -6.62 -8.29 12.28
N GLY A 105 -6.21 -9.40 11.67
CA GLY A 105 -6.94 -10.68 11.76
C GLY A 105 -8.23 -10.76 10.94
N ARG A 106 -8.69 -9.66 10.32
CA ARG A 106 -9.95 -9.59 9.55
C ARG A 106 -9.77 -9.86 8.05
N GLY A 107 -8.54 -10.12 7.60
CA GLY A 107 -8.21 -10.35 6.19
C GLY A 107 -8.06 -9.07 5.35
N TYR A 108 -8.09 -7.89 5.96
CA TYR A 108 -8.04 -6.60 5.25
C TYR A 108 -6.74 -6.41 4.47
N ALA A 109 -5.58 -6.75 5.05
CA ALA A 109 -4.31 -6.66 4.34
C ALA A 109 -4.29 -7.51 3.06
N THR A 110 -4.77 -8.76 3.13
CA THR A 110 -4.85 -9.65 1.96
C THR A 110 -5.81 -9.12 0.90
N GLU A 111 -6.96 -8.58 1.31
CA GLU A 111 -7.97 -8.00 0.42
C GLU A 111 -7.44 -6.75 -0.29
N ALA A 112 -6.83 -5.82 0.45
CA ALA A 112 -6.22 -4.62 -0.09
C ALA A 112 -5.07 -4.96 -1.06
N LEU A 113 -4.20 -5.90 -0.67
CA LEU A 113 -3.07 -6.34 -1.48
C LEU A 113 -3.52 -6.94 -2.81
N ARG A 114 -4.56 -7.80 -2.80
CA ARG A 114 -5.12 -8.36 -4.04
C ARG A 114 -5.72 -7.29 -4.96
N ALA A 115 -6.38 -6.29 -4.41
CA ALA A 115 -6.92 -5.17 -5.19
C ALA A 115 -5.79 -4.36 -5.86
N MET A 116 -4.71 -4.09 -5.14
CA MET A 116 -3.55 -3.38 -5.68
C MET A 116 -2.80 -4.20 -6.72
N ILE A 117 -2.68 -5.52 -6.54
CA ILE A 117 -2.10 -6.44 -7.55
C ILE A 117 -2.93 -6.40 -8.84
N ALA A 118 -4.26 -6.43 -8.74
CA ALA A 118 -5.13 -6.35 -9.91
C ALA A 118 -4.94 -5.01 -10.66
N MET A 119 -4.72 -3.92 -9.92
CA MET A 119 -4.40 -2.62 -10.49
C MET A 119 -3.03 -2.63 -11.18
N ALA A 120 -2.01 -3.22 -10.57
CA ALA A 120 -0.69 -3.37 -11.18
C ALA A 120 -0.76 -4.19 -12.47
N TRP A 121 -1.57 -5.25 -12.49
CA TRP A 121 -1.78 -6.07 -13.69
C TRP A 121 -2.55 -5.37 -14.81
N ALA A 122 -3.23 -4.27 -14.56
CA ALA A 122 -3.83 -3.47 -15.62
C ALA A 122 -2.78 -2.75 -16.48
N ASP A 123 -1.61 -2.46 -15.94
CA ASP A 123 -0.48 -1.90 -16.68
C ASP A 123 0.34 -3.01 -17.36
N ALA A 124 0.47 -2.96 -18.68
CA ALA A 124 1.20 -3.95 -19.47
C ALA A 124 2.72 -3.96 -19.19
N ARG A 125 3.26 -2.87 -18.65
CA ARG A 125 4.66 -2.75 -18.27
C ARG A 125 5.02 -3.63 -17.06
N VAL A 126 4.06 -3.93 -16.19
CA VAL A 126 4.31 -4.72 -14.98
C VAL A 126 4.30 -6.21 -15.27
N ARG A 127 5.38 -6.89 -14.92
CA ARG A 127 5.54 -8.35 -14.99
C ARG A 127 5.64 -8.98 -13.61
N THR A 128 6.18 -8.25 -12.64
CA THR A 128 6.45 -8.75 -11.29
C THR A 128 6.05 -7.69 -10.27
N VAL A 129 5.38 -8.13 -9.21
CA VAL A 129 5.16 -7.35 -7.98
C VAL A 129 6.05 -7.94 -6.90
N VAL A 130 6.81 -7.10 -6.21
CA VAL A 130 7.67 -7.52 -5.10
C VAL A 130 7.24 -6.85 -3.80
N ALA A 131 7.57 -7.47 -2.67
CA ALA A 131 7.35 -6.92 -1.35
C ALA A 131 8.46 -7.37 -0.40
N GLY A 132 8.93 -6.44 0.45
CA GLY A 132 9.85 -6.74 1.54
C GLY A 132 9.10 -6.95 2.86
N THR A 133 9.65 -7.78 3.75
CA THR A 133 9.17 -7.90 5.13
C THR A 133 10.28 -8.40 6.05
N ASP A 134 10.29 -7.89 7.28
CA ASP A 134 11.17 -8.37 8.35
C ASP A 134 10.99 -9.89 8.58
N PRO A 135 12.07 -10.65 8.79
CA PRO A 135 12.00 -12.08 9.10
C PRO A 135 11.14 -12.42 10.33
N GLY A 136 11.04 -11.50 11.30
CA GLY A 136 10.18 -11.64 12.48
C GLY A 136 8.70 -11.35 12.22
N ASN A 137 8.35 -10.73 11.09
CA ASN A 137 6.96 -10.36 10.77
C ASN A 137 6.16 -11.51 10.15
N ALA A 138 5.84 -12.53 10.97
CA ALA A 138 5.06 -13.69 10.53
C ALA A 138 3.66 -13.32 10.00
N ALA A 139 3.09 -12.19 10.45
CA ALA A 139 1.78 -11.74 9.97
C ALA A 139 1.86 -11.30 8.50
N SER A 140 2.85 -10.48 8.14
CA SER A 140 3.08 -10.06 6.75
C SER A 140 3.42 -11.25 5.85
N GLN A 141 4.27 -12.16 6.31
CA GLN A 141 4.61 -13.39 5.57
C GLN A 141 3.36 -14.23 5.22
N ARG A 142 2.42 -14.37 6.18
CA ARG A 142 1.14 -15.06 5.93
C ARG A 142 0.25 -14.31 4.93
N VAL A 143 0.21 -12.99 4.99
CA VAL A 143 -0.56 -12.15 4.05
C VAL A 143 -0.01 -12.32 2.64
N LEU A 144 1.31 -12.22 2.46
CA LEU A 144 1.98 -12.40 1.17
C LEU A 144 1.73 -13.80 0.60
N GLY A 145 1.88 -14.86 1.41
CA GLY A 145 1.58 -16.22 0.99
C GLY A 145 0.12 -16.41 0.55
N LYS A 146 -0.86 -15.85 1.29
CA LYS A 146 -2.29 -15.89 0.92
C LYS A 146 -2.61 -15.10 -0.36
N ALA A 147 -1.81 -14.10 -0.68
CA ALA A 147 -1.94 -13.33 -1.93
C ALA A 147 -1.23 -14.01 -3.12
N GLY A 148 -0.51 -15.11 -2.89
CA GLY A 148 0.14 -15.89 -3.93
C GLY A 148 1.62 -15.55 -4.17
N PHE A 149 2.21 -14.70 -3.31
CA PHE A 149 3.63 -14.41 -3.37
C PHE A 149 4.45 -15.63 -2.93
N ARG A 150 5.59 -15.81 -3.55
CA ARG A 150 6.63 -16.73 -3.11
C ARG A 150 7.83 -15.99 -2.57
N ARG A 151 8.44 -16.52 -1.53
CA ARG A 151 9.70 -15.98 -1.00
C ARG A 151 10.84 -16.34 -1.95
N ILE A 152 11.66 -15.34 -2.27
CA ILE A 152 12.91 -15.48 -3.00
C ILE A 152 14.09 -15.33 -2.05
N ALA A 153 15.20 -16.00 -2.35
CA ALA A 153 16.39 -15.91 -1.52
C ALA A 153 16.91 -14.47 -1.48
N ALA A 154 17.05 -13.91 -0.26
CA ALA A 154 17.65 -12.61 -0.02
C ALA A 154 18.50 -12.68 1.25
N THR A 155 19.56 -11.89 1.32
CA THR A 155 20.31 -11.62 2.53
C THR A 155 19.65 -10.44 3.24
N GLY A 156 19.40 -10.55 4.54
CA GLY A 156 18.68 -9.54 5.31
C GLY A 156 17.16 -9.76 5.33
N ASP A 157 16.39 -8.73 5.03
CA ASP A 157 14.94 -8.83 4.98
C ASP A 157 14.44 -9.83 3.95
N PHE A 158 13.32 -10.49 4.26
CA PHE A 158 12.70 -11.44 3.33
C PHE A 158 12.07 -10.69 2.18
N ARG A 159 12.46 -11.06 0.96
CA ARG A 159 11.86 -10.57 -0.28
C ARG A 159 10.90 -11.59 -0.85
N TYR A 160 9.77 -11.12 -1.27
CA TYR A 160 8.69 -11.90 -1.87
C TYR A 160 8.40 -11.38 -3.27
N GLU A 161 8.04 -12.27 -4.18
CA GLU A 161 7.63 -11.91 -5.53
C GLU A 161 6.34 -12.60 -5.95
N LEU A 162 5.58 -11.91 -6.79
CA LEU A 162 4.44 -12.43 -7.52
C LEU A 162 4.58 -12.07 -9.00
N THR A 163 4.76 -13.08 -9.85
CA THR A 163 4.87 -12.89 -11.29
C THR A 163 3.49 -12.95 -11.93
N ARG A 164 3.26 -12.07 -12.92
CA ARG A 164 2.01 -12.07 -13.69
C ARG A 164 1.77 -13.42 -14.34
N PRO A 165 0.57 -14.02 -14.19
CA PRO A 165 0.22 -15.23 -14.91
C PRO A 165 0.33 -15.02 -16.42
N ARG A 166 0.93 -15.97 -17.12
CA ARG A 166 0.92 -15.97 -18.60
C ARG A 166 -0.53 -16.13 -19.05
N ARG A 167 -0.99 -15.24 -19.94
CA ARG A 167 -2.23 -15.52 -20.66
C ARG A 167 -1.95 -16.69 -21.58
N GLY A 168 -2.61 -17.82 -21.33
CA GLY A 168 -2.63 -18.94 -22.26
C GLY A 168 -3.38 -18.58 -23.52
#